data_890a17ce022524649628eeb4a3da7eb1
#
_entry.id   890a17ce022524649628eeb4a3da7eb1
#
_cell.length_a   1.000
_cell.length_b   1.000
_cell.length_c   1.000
_cell.angle_alpha   90.00
_cell.angle_beta   90.00
_cell.angle_gamma   90.00
#
_symmetry.space_group_name_H-M   'P 1'
#
loop_
_entity.id
_entity.type
_entity.pdbx_description
1 polymer ?
#
loop_
_entity_poly.entity_id
_entity_poly.type
_entity_poly.pdbx_seq_one_letter_code
_entity_poly.pdbx_strand_id
1 'polypeptide(L)'
;NIYGDTSGRPLTNWFNISGCSAVLTASPTDASKCAFHQPAIGTLGNMLPRTARGPKFWSFDVGLSREFRFKERQSVDFRVEAYNLTNSLRMQNPNSSQNNALFGQLRNSYDPRILQFALKYIF
;
A
#
# COMPACT_ATOMS: atom_id res chain seq x y z
N ASN A 1 14.80 16.18 2.19
CA ASN A 1 13.81 15.31 1.56
C ASN A 1 13.47 14.16 2.51
N ILE A 2 12.19 13.99 2.84
CA ILE A 2 11.71 12.94 3.75
C ILE A 2 11.54 11.59 3.05
N TYR A 3 11.54 11.56 1.73
CA TYR A 3 11.43 10.34 0.95
C TYR A 3 12.80 9.83 0.53
N GLY A 4 12.95 8.50 0.52
CA GLY A 4 14.11 7.84 -0.02
C GLY A 4 14.12 7.82 -1.55
N ASP A 5 14.99 7.01 -2.12
CA ASP A 5 15.01 6.77 -3.56
C ASP A 5 13.81 5.91 -3.96
N THR A 6 12.86 6.53 -4.61
CA THR A 6 11.65 5.86 -5.09
C THR A 6 11.72 5.49 -6.58
N SER A 7 12.84 5.76 -7.24
CA SER A 7 12.98 5.61 -8.69
C SER A 7 13.18 4.17 -9.17
N GLY A 8 13.65 3.27 -8.31
CA GLY A 8 13.96 1.91 -8.71
C GLY A 8 13.33 0.79 -7.88
N ARG A 9 13.34 0.90 -6.57
CA ARG A 9 12.79 -0.11 -5.65
C ARG A 9 12.23 0.53 -4.39
N PRO A 10 11.00 1.01 -4.40
CA PRO A 10 10.40 1.70 -3.26
C PRO A 10 10.18 0.81 -2.03
N LEU A 11 10.47 -0.50 -2.15
CA LEU A 11 10.09 -1.49 -1.14
C LEU A 11 10.86 -1.36 0.18
N THR A 12 12.06 -0.83 0.16
CA THR A 12 12.93 -0.79 1.34
C THR A 12 13.19 0.61 1.89
N ASN A 13 13.02 1.65 1.08
CA ASN A 13 13.43 3.00 1.43
C ASN A 13 12.39 4.05 1.04
N TRP A 14 11.12 3.83 1.40
CA TRP A 14 10.08 4.82 1.12
C TRP A 14 10.33 6.14 1.83
N PHE A 15 10.74 6.06 3.10
CA PHE A 15 11.22 7.23 3.81
C PHE A 15 12.75 7.32 3.74
N ASN A 16 13.26 8.55 3.68
CA ASN A 16 14.69 8.78 3.65
C ASN A 16 15.32 8.51 5.03
N ILE A 17 16.01 7.39 5.14
CA ILE A 17 16.79 7.00 6.31
C ILE A 17 18.29 7.12 6.05
N SER A 18 18.70 7.66 4.90
CA SER A 18 20.10 7.86 4.56
C SER A 18 20.78 8.81 5.54
N GLY A 19 21.99 8.52 5.90
CA GLY A 19 22.75 9.31 6.86
C GLY A 19 22.49 8.97 8.32
N CYS A 20 21.51 8.09 8.59
CA CYS A 20 21.24 7.55 9.92
C CYS A 20 21.76 6.12 10.01
N SER A 21 22.57 5.83 11.00
CA SER A 21 22.99 4.45 11.26
C SER A 21 21.84 3.59 11.80
N ALA A 22 20.96 4.20 12.60
CA ALA A 22 19.72 3.59 13.06
C ALA A 22 18.71 4.68 13.43
N VAL A 23 17.53 4.65 12.82
CA VAL A 23 16.47 5.64 13.11
C VAL A 23 15.99 5.56 14.55
N LEU A 24 15.99 4.34 15.12
CA LEU A 24 15.59 4.12 16.51
C LEU A 24 16.46 4.86 17.54
N THR A 25 17.74 5.03 17.22
CA THR A 25 18.73 5.64 18.12
C THR A 25 19.14 7.03 17.67
N ALA A 26 18.58 7.52 16.56
CA ALA A 26 18.87 8.86 16.08
C ALA A 26 18.47 9.90 17.13
N SER A 27 19.48 10.66 17.58
CA SER A 27 19.30 11.70 18.61
C SER A 27 18.98 13.05 17.98
N PRO A 28 18.55 14.04 18.78
CA PRO A 28 18.34 15.40 18.28
C PRO A 28 19.55 16.03 17.61
N THR A 29 20.75 15.59 17.97
CA THR A 29 22.00 16.04 17.36
C THR A 29 22.21 15.54 15.94
N ASP A 30 21.45 14.51 15.54
CA ASP A 30 21.50 13.95 14.19
C ASP A 30 20.58 14.69 13.20
N ALA A 31 19.93 15.78 13.61
CA ALA A 31 18.99 16.54 12.78
C ALA A 31 19.59 17.03 11.45
N SER A 32 20.90 17.26 11.40
CA SER A 32 21.61 17.63 10.18
C SER A 32 21.84 16.46 9.22
N LYS A 33 21.82 15.23 9.74
CA LYS A 33 22.14 14.00 8.98
C LYS A 33 20.90 13.19 8.65
N CYS A 34 19.91 13.19 9.54
CA CYS A 34 18.72 12.35 9.46
C CYS A 34 17.48 13.18 9.22
N ALA A 35 16.67 12.78 8.26
CA ALA A 35 15.35 13.37 8.05
C ALA A 35 14.38 13.08 9.21
N PHE A 36 14.56 11.94 9.87
CA PHE A 36 13.80 11.53 11.05
C PHE A 36 14.73 11.27 12.21
N HIS A 37 14.46 11.89 13.33
CA HIS A 37 15.23 11.72 14.57
C HIS A 37 14.29 11.87 15.77
N GLN A 38 14.73 11.41 16.91
CA GLN A 38 13.95 11.55 18.13
C GLN A 38 14.03 12.98 18.66
N PRO A 39 12.94 13.51 19.24
CA PRO A 39 12.99 14.81 19.89
C PRO A 39 13.85 14.75 21.15
N ALA A 40 14.31 15.89 21.62
CA ALA A 40 15.02 15.99 22.91
C ALA A 40 14.13 15.49 24.05
N ILE A 41 14.74 14.90 25.07
CA ILE A 41 14.02 14.38 26.25
C ILE A 41 13.17 15.51 26.86
N GLY A 42 11.88 15.23 27.10
CA GLY A 42 10.96 16.20 27.68
C GLY A 42 10.36 17.19 26.67
N THR A 43 10.63 17.03 25.38
CA THR A 43 10.06 17.85 24.31
C THR A 43 9.15 17.02 23.41
N LEU A 44 8.19 17.68 22.77
CA LEU A 44 7.34 17.06 21.75
C LEU A 44 8.03 17.10 20.39
N GLY A 45 7.74 16.09 19.57
CA GLY A 45 8.16 16.10 18.17
C GLY A 45 7.48 17.23 17.39
N ASN A 46 8.12 17.71 16.34
CA ASN A 46 7.66 18.80 15.49
C ASN A 46 7.04 18.34 14.17
N MET A 47 6.87 17.05 13.98
CA MET A 47 6.26 16.52 12.76
C MET A 47 4.75 16.81 12.77
N LEU A 48 4.30 17.51 11.73
CA LEU A 48 2.88 17.81 11.56
C LEU A 48 2.11 16.59 11.02
N PRO A 49 0.81 16.47 11.32
CA PRO A 49 -0.03 15.46 10.74
C PRO A 49 -0.02 15.54 9.21
N ARG A 50 -0.10 14.40 8.53
CA ARG A 50 -0.16 14.31 7.07
C ARG A 50 1.06 14.86 6.31
N THR A 51 2.20 14.97 6.95
CA THR A 51 3.45 15.41 6.32
C THR A 51 3.97 14.39 5.30
N ALA A 52 3.81 13.10 5.60
CA ALA A 52 4.24 12.01 4.73
C ALA A 52 3.05 11.41 3.97
N ARG A 53 3.29 11.03 2.73
CA ARG A 53 2.30 10.36 1.86
C ARG A 53 2.78 8.95 1.54
N GLY A 54 1.84 8.02 1.52
CA GLY A 54 2.08 6.65 1.07
C GLY A 54 2.11 6.52 -0.46
N PRO A 55 2.35 5.30 -0.97
CA PRO A 55 2.30 5.01 -2.39
C PRO A 55 0.94 5.31 -3.00
N LYS A 56 0.92 5.58 -4.30
CA LYS A 56 -0.33 5.75 -5.05
C LYS A 56 -1.12 4.44 -5.03
N PHE A 57 -2.41 4.58 -4.88
CA PHE A 57 -3.34 3.47 -4.98
C PHE A 57 -4.30 3.71 -6.14
N TRP A 58 -4.43 2.72 -7.03
CA TRP A 58 -5.47 2.68 -8.03
C TRP A 58 -5.83 1.23 -8.36
N SER A 59 -7.06 1.01 -8.76
CA SER A 59 -7.57 -0.31 -9.09
C SER A 59 -8.57 -0.17 -10.24
N PHE A 60 -8.55 -1.14 -11.14
CA PHE A 60 -9.53 -1.25 -12.19
C PHE A 60 -10.20 -2.61 -12.11
N ASP A 61 -11.45 -2.62 -11.68
CA ASP A 61 -12.24 -3.81 -11.47
C ASP A 61 -13.36 -3.85 -12.51
N VAL A 62 -13.63 -5.02 -13.06
CA VAL A 62 -14.66 -5.23 -14.09
C VAL A 62 -15.55 -6.38 -13.68
N GLY A 63 -16.85 -6.18 -13.79
CA GLY A 63 -17.85 -7.23 -13.64
C GLY A 63 -18.72 -7.32 -14.90
N LEU A 64 -18.93 -8.52 -15.39
CA LEU A 64 -19.83 -8.83 -16.47
C LEU A 64 -20.76 -9.96 -16.05
N SER A 65 -22.06 -9.75 -16.20
CA SER A 65 -23.05 -10.78 -15.93
C SER A 65 -24.06 -10.85 -17.06
N ARG A 66 -24.51 -12.07 -17.36
CA ARG A 66 -25.57 -12.27 -18.36
C ARG A 66 -26.44 -13.45 -17.95
N GLU A 67 -27.75 -13.22 -18.03
CA GLU A 67 -28.78 -14.24 -17.84
C GLU A 67 -29.26 -14.75 -19.19
N PHE A 68 -29.27 -16.06 -19.33
CA PHE A 68 -29.85 -16.76 -20.48
C PHE A 68 -31.09 -17.49 -20.01
N ARG A 69 -32.24 -17.17 -20.63
CA ARG A 69 -33.51 -17.85 -20.38
C ARG A 69 -33.79 -18.84 -21.49
N PHE A 70 -33.96 -20.10 -21.12
CA PHE A 70 -34.22 -21.17 -22.06
C PHE A 70 -35.70 -21.52 -22.14
N LYS A 71 -36.39 -21.48 -21.01
CA LYS A 71 -37.84 -21.77 -20.87
C LYS A 71 -38.42 -20.84 -19.81
N GLU A 72 -39.73 -20.86 -19.63
CA GLU A 72 -40.42 -19.97 -18.69
C GLU A 72 -39.92 -20.05 -17.26
N ARG A 73 -39.36 -21.19 -16.85
CA ARG A 73 -38.87 -21.43 -15.51
C ARG A 73 -37.39 -21.77 -15.40
N GLN A 74 -36.67 -21.76 -16.53
CA GLN A 74 -35.25 -22.15 -16.53
C GLN A 74 -34.38 -21.01 -17.04
N SER A 75 -33.40 -20.64 -16.25
CA SER A 75 -32.42 -19.64 -16.63
C SER A 75 -31.02 -20.03 -16.13
N VAL A 76 -30.02 -19.57 -16.85
CA VAL A 76 -28.61 -19.67 -16.47
C VAL A 76 -28.06 -18.27 -16.35
N ASP A 77 -27.55 -17.93 -15.18
CA ASP A 77 -26.85 -16.68 -14.93
C ASP A 77 -25.35 -16.96 -14.95
N PHE A 78 -24.67 -16.31 -15.87
CA PHE A 78 -23.22 -16.38 -16.03
C PHE A 78 -22.61 -15.05 -15.58
N ARG A 79 -21.65 -15.12 -14.66
CA ARG A 79 -20.97 -13.94 -14.11
C ARG A 79 -19.48 -14.12 -14.19
N VAL A 80 -18.80 -13.08 -14.66
CA VAL A 80 -17.35 -12.96 -14.66
C VAL A 80 -16.98 -11.69 -13.92
N GLU A 81 -16.11 -11.80 -12.95
CA GLU A 81 -15.60 -10.67 -12.19
C GLU A 81 -14.06 -10.69 -12.23
N ALA A 82 -13.48 -9.55 -12.52
CA ALA A 82 -12.04 -9.36 -12.55
C ALA A 82 -11.66 -8.20 -11.61
N TYR A 83 -10.94 -8.52 -10.56
CA TYR A 83 -10.41 -7.54 -9.63
C TYR A 83 -8.95 -7.27 -9.97
N ASN A 84 -8.57 -5.98 -9.98
CA ASN A 84 -7.25 -5.54 -10.40
C ASN A 84 -6.88 -6.08 -11.79
N LEU A 85 -7.75 -5.84 -12.76
CA LEU A 85 -7.64 -6.40 -14.13
C LEU A 85 -6.28 -6.11 -14.78
N THR A 86 -5.71 -4.95 -14.53
CA THR A 86 -4.42 -4.53 -15.07
C THR A 86 -3.24 -5.14 -14.34
N ASN A 87 -3.48 -5.89 -13.26
CA ASN A 87 -2.44 -6.50 -12.41
C ASN A 87 -1.40 -5.48 -11.92
N SER A 88 -1.87 -4.32 -11.49
CA SER A 88 -1.01 -3.26 -10.97
C SER A 88 -0.49 -3.60 -9.59
N LEU A 89 0.80 -3.41 -9.37
CA LEU A 89 1.38 -3.54 -8.04
C LEU A 89 0.90 -2.37 -7.17
N ARG A 90 0.21 -2.71 -6.09
CA ARG A 90 -0.31 -1.75 -5.12
C ARG A 90 0.28 -2.08 -3.77
N MET A 91 1.12 -1.20 -3.27
CA MET A 91 1.74 -1.37 -1.97
C MET A 91 0.89 -0.74 -0.88
N GLN A 92 0.88 -1.36 0.28
CA GLN A 92 0.32 -0.77 1.49
C GLN A 92 1.21 0.36 2.01
N ASN A 93 0.74 1.10 2.99
CA ASN A 93 1.51 2.17 3.58
C ASN A 93 2.81 1.64 4.19
N PRO A 94 3.89 2.42 4.12
CA PRO A 94 5.15 2.07 4.76
C PRO A 94 4.99 2.04 6.28
N ASN A 95 5.87 1.29 6.93
CA ASN A 95 5.91 1.29 8.38
C ASN A 95 6.30 2.69 8.88
N SER A 96 5.38 3.34 9.58
CA SER A 96 5.53 4.69 10.10
C SER A 96 6.00 4.74 11.55
N SER A 97 6.18 3.60 12.20
CA SER A 97 6.66 3.54 13.57
C SER A 97 8.17 3.73 13.62
N GLN A 98 8.60 4.89 14.10
CA GLN A 98 10.02 5.23 14.23
C GLN A 98 10.75 4.30 15.20
N ASN A 99 10.04 3.71 16.16
CA ASN A 99 10.56 2.74 17.11
C ASN A 99 10.63 1.31 16.57
N ASN A 100 10.55 1.13 15.27
CA ASN A 100 10.61 -0.18 14.63
C ASN A 100 11.80 -0.22 13.66
N ALA A 101 12.58 -1.29 13.72
CA ALA A 101 13.70 -1.52 12.79
C ALA A 101 13.29 -1.52 11.31
N LEU A 102 12.00 -1.73 11.03
CA LEU A 102 11.43 -1.74 9.70
C LEU A 102 10.84 -0.37 9.28
N PHE A 103 11.17 0.69 10.02
CA PHE A 103 10.70 2.04 9.71
C PHE A 103 11.00 2.43 8.25
N GLY A 104 10.01 2.98 7.58
CA GLY A 104 10.12 3.42 6.19
C GLY A 104 10.11 2.32 5.14
N GLN A 105 9.95 1.05 5.53
CA GLN A 105 9.89 -0.06 4.58
C GLN A 105 8.45 -0.35 4.13
N LEU A 106 8.30 -0.64 2.84
CA LEU A 106 7.09 -1.19 2.25
C LEU A 106 7.21 -2.71 2.26
N ARG A 107 6.42 -3.39 3.06
CA ARG A 107 6.51 -4.86 3.20
C ARG A 107 5.28 -5.60 2.73
N ASN A 108 4.16 -4.95 2.71
CA ASN A 108 2.89 -5.56 2.34
C ASN A 108 2.35 -4.95 1.05
N SER A 109 1.72 -5.78 0.25
CA SER A 109 0.98 -5.36 -0.94
C SER A 109 -0.50 -5.69 -0.78
N TYR A 110 -1.33 -5.05 -1.56
CA TYR A 110 -2.71 -5.47 -1.77
C TYR A 110 -2.76 -6.68 -2.71
N ASP A 111 -3.92 -7.28 -2.81
CA ASP A 111 -4.14 -8.47 -3.59
C ASP A 111 -3.75 -8.29 -5.06
N PRO A 112 -3.19 -9.32 -5.70
CA PRO A 112 -2.93 -9.32 -7.13
C PRO A 112 -4.23 -9.41 -7.93
N ARG A 113 -4.13 -9.54 -9.24
CA ARG A 113 -5.29 -9.77 -10.10
C ARG A 113 -6.01 -11.05 -9.69
N ILE A 114 -7.30 -10.93 -9.48
CA ILE A 114 -8.19 -12.06 -9.16
C ILE A 114 -9.26 -12.14 -10.26
N LEU A 115 -9.39 -13.30 -10.87
CA LEU A 115 -10.45 -13.61 -11.80
C LEU A 115 -11.42 -14.58 -11.15
N GLN A 116 -12.70 -14.26 -11.17
CA GLN A 116 -13.75 -15.06 -10.58
C GLN A 116 -14.82 -15.35 -11.62
N PHE A 117 -15.20 -16.63 -11.73
CA PHE A 117 -16.26 -17.09 -12.61
C PHE A 117 -17.37 -17.72 -11.76
N ALA A 118 -18.58 -17.35 -12.03
CA ALA A 118 -19.74 -17.93 -11.37
C ALA A 118 -20.78 -18.34 -12.40
N LEU A 119 -21.37 -19.50 -12.17
CA LEU A 119 -22.47 -20.03 -12.98
C LEU A 119 -23.60 -20.43 -12.04
N LYS A 120 -24.79 -19.88 -12.27
CA LYS A 120 -25.98 -20.19 -11.49
C LYS A 120 -27.06 -20.70 -12.42
N TYR A 121 -27.54 -21.90 -12.15
CA TYR A 121 -28.69 -22.47 -12.85
C TYR A 121 -29.92 -22.36 -11.97
N ILE A 122 -30.99 -21.83 -12.54
CA ILE A 122 -32.30 -21.65 -11.88
C ILE A 122 -33.32 -22.50 -12.64
N PHE A 123 -34.00 -23.33 -11.94
CA PHE A 123 -35.05 -24.21 -12.50
C PHE A 123 -36.37 -24.10 -11.76
#